data_b136671a9522b572b2357f378d6c2196
#
_entry.id   b136671a9522b572b2357f378d6c2196
#
_cell.length_a   1.000
_cell.length_b   1.000
_cell.length_c   1.000
_cell.angle_alpha   90.00
_cell.angle_beta   90.00
_cell.angle_gamma   90.00
#
_symmetry.space_group_name_H-M   'P 1'
#
loop_
_entity.id
_entity.type
_entity.pdbx_description
1 polymer ?
#
loop_
_entity_poly.entity_id
_entity_poly.type
_entity_poly.pdbx_seq_one_letter_code
_entity_poly.pdbx_strand_id
1 'polypeptide(L)'
;MYYIPRMANNKVPKGKATRVTVDPRREAFERLFERRIEAIKEDARLLMNLSNPYNYSYEAEDVERLRKELTQLTRTTVDAFESYLPKQELLRKKRKA
;
A
#
# COMPACT_ATOMS: atom_id res chain seq x y z
N MET A 1 0.04 -8.34 16.05
CA MET A 1 0.08 -8.13 15.63
C MET A 1 0.56 -7.77 14.78
N TYR A 2 0.55 -7.44 14.47
CA TYR A 2 0.80 -7.12 13.63
C TYR A 2 1.52 -6.26 13.35
N TYR A 3 1.77 -5.91 13.70
CA TYR A 3 2.41 -5.18 13.51
C TYR A 3 3.42 -4.87 13.27
N ILE A 4 3.69 -4.82 13.18
CA ILE A 4 4.49 -4.56 13.03
C ILE A 4 5.33 -4.02 12.70
N PRO A 5 5.39 -3.88 12.69
CA PRO A 5 6.14 -3.39 12.33
C PRO A 5 7.05 -2.74 12.22
N ARG A 6 7.32 -2.54 12.37
CA ARG A 6 8.03 -1.93 12.36
C ARG A 6 9.03 -1.83 11.92
N MET A 7 8.99 -1.98 11.76
CA MET A 7 9.68 -1.94 11.42
C MET A 7 10.42 -1.63 10.76
N ALA A 8 10.23 -1.54 10.75
CA ALA A 8 10.77 -1.33 10.18
C ALA A 8 11.33 -0.70 9.67
N ASN A 9 11.28 -0.54 9.87
CA ASN A 9 11.77 -0.03 9.49
C ASN A 9 12.47 0.43 9.06
N ASN A 10 12.52 0.46 9.24
CA ASN A 10 13.17 0.76 9.00
C ASN A 10 13.85 1.14 8.42
N LYS A 11 13.98 1.09 8.41
CA LYS A 11 14.50 1.36 8.12
C LYS A 11 15.12 1.83 7.42
N VAL A 12 15.13 1.93 7.31
CA VAL A 12 15.62 2.25 6.88
C VAL A 12 16.21 2.56 6.25
N PRO A 13 16.36 2.57 6.22
CA PRO A 13 16.93 2.90 5.66
C PRO A 13 17.45 3.00 4.92
N LYS A 14 17.50 2.69 4.77
CA LYS A 14 17.90 2.68 4.16
C LYS A 14 18.39 3.15 3.41
N GLY A 15 18.44 3.35 3.43
CA GLY A 15 18.85 3.74 2.90
C GLY A 15 19.15 4.31 2.26
N LYS A 16 19.15 4.42 2.17
CA LYS A 16 19.42 4.88 1.74
C LYS A 16 19.99 5.43 1.03
N ALA A 17 19.94 5.67 1.01
CA ALA A 17 20.46 6.11 0.55
C ALA A 17 21.20 6.20 -0.23
N THR A 18 21.40 6.14 -0.45
CA THR A 18 22.17 6.21 -1.05
C THR A 18 22.31 6.32 -2.14
N ARG A 19 21.88 6.44 -2.62
CA ARG A 19 21.98 6.55 -3.60
C ARG A 19 22.02 7.51 -4.46
N VAL A 20 22.30 7.93 -4.59
CA VAL A 20 22.94 8.94 -5.23
C VAL A 20 22.49 9.16 -6.64
N THR A 21 22.51 8.20 -7.46
CA THR A 21 22.10 8.30 -8.84
C THR A 21 20.70 7.84 -9.05
N VAL A 22 19.95 7.94 -8.01
CA VAL A 22 18.58 7.47 -8.03
C VAL A 22 17.71 8.33 -8.92
N ASP A 23 16.88 7.67 -9.71
CA ASP A 23 15.85 8.32 -10.48
C ASP A 23 14.90 9.04 -9.52
N PRO A 24 14.71 10.36 -9.69
CA PRO A 24 13.79 11.08 -8.79
C PRO A 24 12.39 10.48 -8.76
N ARG A 25 11.94 9.89 -9.87
CA ARG A 25 10.63 9.27 -9.89
C ARG A 25 10.60 8.03 -9.03
N ARG A 26 11.69 7.28 -9.00
CA ARG A 26 11.78 6.09 -8.15
C ARG A 26 11.78 6.49 -6.69
N GLU A 27 12.51 7.51 -6.35
CA GLU A 27 12.56 7.99 -4.99
C GLU A 27 11.20 8.49 -4.51
N ALA A 28 10.53 9.24 -5.37
CA ALA A 28 9.20 9.72 -5.03
C ALA A 28 8.23 8.56 -4.82
N PHE A 29 8.33 7.54 -5.66
CA PHE A 29 7.47 6.38 -5.52
C PHE A 29 7.69 5.70 -4.17
N GLU A 30 8.95 5.46 -3.82
CA GLU A 30 9.25 4.78 -2.57
C GLU A 30 8.70 5.53 -1.37
N ARG A 31 8.93 6.84 -1.35
CA ARG A 31 8.50 7.67 -0.26
C ARG A 31 6.98 7.72 -0.14
N LEU A 32 6.33 7.94 -1.26
CA LEU A 32 4.87 8.03 -1.26
C LEU A 32 4.22 6.68 -1.03
N PHE A 33 4.81 5.63 -1.56
CA PHE A 33 4.30 4.28 -1.38
C PHE A 33 4.25 3.92 0.11
N GLU A 34 5.35 4.15 0.80
CA GLU A 34 5.43 3.87 2.22
C GLU A 34 4.35 4.62 2.99
N ARG A 35 4.26 5.91 2.71
CA ARG A 35 3.31 6.76 3.41
C ARG A 35 1.88 6.32 3.17
N ARG A 36 1.55 6.02 1.93
CA ARG A 36 0.18 5.67 1.58
C ARG A 36 -0.20 4.29 2.07
N ILE A 37 0.74 3.35 2.06
CA ILE A 37 0.46 2.03 2.62
C ILE A 37 0.20 2.14 4.12
N GLU A 38 1.00 2.97 4.81
CA GLU A 38 0.78 3.16 6.23
C GLU A 38 -0.59 3.79 6.51
N ALA A 39 -1.00 4.73 5.67
CA ALA A 39 -2.31 5.34 5.83
C ALA A 39 -3.42 4.32 5.65
N ILE A 40 -3.26 3.42 4.67
CA ILE A 40 -4.25 2.39 4.44
C ILE A 40 -4.32 1.43 5.62
N LYS A 41 -3.16 1.09 6.16
CA LYS A 41 -3.13 0.21 7.33
C LYS A 41 -3.85 0.84 8.52
N GLU A 42 -3.65 2.13 8.70
CA GLU A 42 -4.31 2.84 9.79
C GLU A 42 -5.82 2.87 9.58
N ASP A 43 -6.24 3.14 8.34
CA ASP A 43 -7.66 3.15 8.04
C ASP A 43 -8.27 1.76 8.23
N ALA A 44 -7.52 0.72 7.85
CA ALA A 44 -8.00 -0.65 8.04
C ALA A 44 -8.16 -0.95 9.52
N ARG A 45 -7.24 -0.45 10.34
CA ARG A 45 -7.34 -0.64 11.78
C ARG A 45 -8.60 0.01 12.34
N LEU A 46 -8.88 1.21 11.86
CA LEU A 46 -10.09 1.91 12.28
C LEU A 46 -11.34 1.16 11.85
N LEU A 47 -11.28 0.60 10.65
CA LEU A 47 -12.40 -0.20 10.16
C LEU A 47 -12.61 -1.43 11.02
N MET A 48 -11.51 -2.06 11.43
CA MET A 48 -11.60 -3.24 12.30
C MET A 48 -12.21 -2.92 13.64
N ASN A 49 -12.08 -1.68 14.11
CA ASN A 49 -12.69 -1.29 15.36
C ASN A 49 -14.21 -1.37 15.31
N LEU A 50 -14.77 -1.28 14.13
CA LEU A 50 -16.24 -1.39 13.99
C LEU A 50 -16.73 -2.79 14.25
N SER A 51 -15.82 -3.75 14.32
CA SER A 51 -16.23 -5.14 14.60
C SER A 51 -16.57 -5.37 16.07
N ASN A 52 -16.32 -4.39 16.92
CA ASN A 52 -16.58 -4.51 18.34
C ASN A 52 -18.10 -4.56 18.60
N PRO A 53 -18.64 -5.72 19.01
CA PRO A 53 -20.09 -5.87 19.14
C PRO A 53 -20.68 -5.08 20.31
N TYR A 54 -19.85 -4.58 21.19
CA TYR A 54 -20.36 -3.78 22.30
C TYR A 54 -20.65 -2.34 21.89
N ASN A 55 -20.01 -1.89 20.81
CA ASN A 55 -20.20 -0.51 20.36
C ASN A 55 -20.96 -0.41 19.05
N TYR A 56 -20.92 -1.47 18.24
CA TYR A 56 -21.51 -1.43 16.91
C TYR A 56 -22.26 -2.70 16.62
N SER A 57 -23.26 -2.58 15.76
CA SER A 57 -24.08 -3.71 15.35
C SER A 57 -23.92 -3.97 13.86
N TYR A 58 -23.68 -5.21 13.51
CA TYR A 58 -23.56 -5.58 12.11
C TYR A 58 -24.00 -7.03 11.94
N GLU A 59 -24.27 -7.39 10.70
CA GLU A 59 -24.78 -8.71 10.37
C GLU A 59 -23.89 -9.37 9.35
N ALA A 60 -24.20 -10.64 9.05
CA ALA A 60 -23.42 -11.40 8.09
C ALA A 60 -23.36 -10.69 6.73
N GLU A 61 -24.45 -10.02 6.36
CA GLU A 61 -24.51 -9.31 5.11
C GLU A 61 -23.49 -8.17 5.06
N ASP A 62 -23.27 -7.54 6.20
CA ASP A 62 -22.31 -6.45 6.29
C ASP A 62 -20.91 -6.97 6.11
N VAL A 63 -20.65 -8.17 6.63
CA VAL A 63 -19.34 -8.79 6.46
C VAL A 63 -19.10 -9.11 4.98
N GLU A 64 -20.13 -9.59 4.29
CA GLU A 64 -20.00 -9.87 2.88
C GLU A 64 -19.80 -8.60 2.08
N ARG A 65 -20.48 -7.54 2.46
CA ARG A 65 -20.27 -6.25 1.80
C ARG A 65 -18.83 -5.77 2.00
N LEU A 66 -18.33 -5.91 3.21
CA LEU A 66 -16.96 -5.53 3.51
C LEU A 66 -15.99 -6.31 2.63
N ARG A 67 -16.18 -7.61 2.53
CA ARG A 67 -15.31 -8.46 1.73
C ARG A 67 -15.33 -8.02 0.27
N LYS A 68 -16.51 -7.73 -0.25
CA LYS A 68 -16.66 -7.30 -1.62
C LYS A 68 -15.95 -5.97 -1.88
N GLU A 69 -16.18 -5.01 -0.98
CA GLU A 69 -15.60 -3.69 -1.14
C GLU A 69 -14.08 -3.74 -1.11
N LEU A 70 -13.52 -4.46 -0.14
CA LEU A 70 -12.07 -4.53 -0.03
C LEU A 70 -11.45 -5.33 -1.16
N THR A 71 -12.11 -6.40 -1.58
CA THR A 71 -11.60 -7.20 -2.69
C THR A 71 -11.58 -6.38 -3.96
N GLN A 72 -12.66 -5.63 -4.21
CA GLN A 72 -12.74 -4.79 -5.38
C GLN A 72 -11.69 -3.69 -5.36
N LEU A 73 -11.51 -3.09 -4.20
CA LEU A 73 -10.52 -2.02 -4.04
C LEU A 73 -9.12 -2.55 -4.30
N THR A 74 -8.80 -3.70 -3.73
CA THR A 74 -7.50 -4.31 -3.91
C THR A 74 -7.25 -4.62 -5.39
N ARG A 75 -8.23 -5.23 -6.03
CA ARG A 75 -8.10 -5.61 -7.43
C ARG A 75 -7.90 -4.39 -8.32
N THR A 76 -8.73 -3.37 -8.12
CA THR A 76 -8.65 -2.16 -8.93
C THR A 76 -7.30 -1.48 -8.75
N THR A 77 -6.82 -1.43 -7.53
CA THR A 77 -5.55 -0.78 -7.23
C THR A 77 -4.39 -1.51 -7.90
N VAL A 78 -4.36 -2.83 -7.74
CA VAL A 78 -3.28 -3.63 -8.33
C VAL A 78 -3.35 -3.58 -9.85
N ASP A 79 -4.56 -3.62 -10.40
CA ASP A 79 -4.72 -3.57 -11.85
C ASP A 79 -4.15 -2.28 -12.43
N ALA A 80 -4.32 -1.18 -11.70
CA ALA A 80 -3.79 0.09 -12.17
C ALA A 80 -2.27 0.02 -12.35
N PHE A 81 -1.60 -0.60 -11.38
CA PHE A 81 -0.16 -0.74 -11.47
C PHE A 81 0.24 -1.70 -12.57
N GLU A 82 -0.48 -2.82 -12.67
CA GLU A 82 -0.14 -3.81 -13.66
C GLU A 82 -0.35 -3.30 -15.09
N SER A 83 -1.35 -2.46 -15.27
CA SER A 83 -1.65 -1.95 -16.60
C SER A 83 -0.55 -1.01 -17.10
N TYR A 84 0.16 -0.38 -16.19
CA TYR A 84 1.25 0.54 -16.57
C TYR A 84 2.63 -0.09 -16.46
N LEU A 85 2.71 -1.30 -15.97
CA LEU A 85 4.00 -1.94 -15.76
C LEU A 85 4.82 -2.08 -17.04
N PRO A 86 4.23 -2.49 -18.17
CA PRO A 86 5.02 -2.59 -19.40
C PRO A 86 5.63 -1.26 -19.79
N LYS A 87 4.89 -0.18 -19.59
CA LYS A 87 5.41 1.13 -19.93
C LYS A 87 6.54 1.53 -19.00
N GLN A 88 6.42 1.17 -17.72
CA GLN A 88 7.48 1.43 -16.78
C GLN A 88 8.77 0.74 -17.16
N GLU A 89 8.65 -0.50 -17.59
CA GLU A 89 9.81 -1.26 -17.99
C GLU A 89 10.44 -0.69 -19.25
N LEU A 90 9.61 -0.25 -20.16
CA LEU A 90 10.10 0.38 -21.39
C LEU A 90 10.86 1.65 -21.07
N LEU A 91 10.31 2.48 -20.20
CA LEU A 91 10.96 3.73 -19.81
C LEU A 91 12.28 3.47 -19.11
N ARG A 92 12.31 2.42 -18.31
CA ARG A 92 13.54 2.08 -17.59
C ARG A 92 14.62 1.65 -18.57
N LYS A 93 14.26 0.90 -19.60
CA LYS A 93 15.21 0.49 -20.62
C LYS A 93 15.75 1.69 -21.36
N LYS A 94 14.91 2.62 -21.69
CA LYS A 94 15.33 3.82 -22.38
C LYS A 94 16.33 4.62 -21.57
N ARG A 95 16.07 4.70 -20.27
CA ARG A 95 16.98 5.42 -19.40
C ARG A 95 18.35 4.79 -19.36
N LYS A 96 18.36 3.47 -19.36
CA LYS A 96 19.62 2.77 -19.30
C LYS A 96 20.42 2.95 -20.56
N ALA A 97 19.73 3.04 -21.65
CA ALA A 97 20.40 3.24 -22.90
C ALA A 97 20.94 4.65 -22.99
#